data_4595f8dfb0c60d83809126331c727eff
#
_entry.id   4595f8dfb0c60d83809126331c727eff
#
_cell.length_a   1.000
_cell.length_b   1.000
_cell.length_c   1.000
_cell.angle_alpha   90.00
_cell.angle_beta   90.00
_cell.angle_gamma   90.00
#
_symmetry.space_group_name_H-M   'P 1'
#
loop_
_entity.id
_entity.type
_entity.pdbx_description
1 polymer ?
#
loop_
_entity_poly.entity_id
_entity_poly.type
_entity_poly.pdbx_seq_one_letter_code
_entity_poly.pdbx_strand_id
1 'polypeptide(L)' 'MSNWLIQKYRKGKKYNVFDAKHHPDNRVMISLGDYSPFSGNMELNVWFDKDDFETIYNKMTNIRNQIKR' A
#
# COMPACT_ATOMS: atom_id res chain seq x y z
N MET A 1 -3.28 -18.02 -2.19
CA MET A 1 -2.19 -17.15 -1.71
C MET A 1 -2.39 -15.76 -2.24
N SER A 2 -2.34 -14.80 -1.38
CA SER A 2 -2.43 -13.41 -1.81
C SER A 2 -1.02 -12.87 -2.06
N ASN A 3 -0.85 -12.26 -3.22
CA ASN A 3 0.39 -11.56 -3.54
C ASN A 3 0.19 -10.09 -3.27
N TRP A 4 1.15 -9.49 -2.60
CA TRP A 4 1.13 -8.06 -2.39
C TRP A 4 1.48 -7.35 -3.69
N LEU A 5 0.87 -6.18 -3.90
CA LEU A 5 1.08 -5.40 -5.12
C LEU A 5 2.54 -4.98 -5.26
N ILE A 6 3.15 -4.53 -4.19
CA ILE A 6 4.56 -4.15 -4.18
C ILE A 6 5.29 -4.98 -3.15
N GLN A 7 6.31 -5.68 -3.62
CA GLN A 7 7.20 -6.47 -2.78
C GLN A 7 8.62 -6.10 -3.13
N LYS A 8 9.49 -6.12 -2.14
CA LYS A 8 10.90 -5.77 -2.35
C LYS A 8 11.80 -6.78 -1.66
N TYR A 9 13.00 -6.90 -2.19
CA TYR A 9 14.02 -7.76 -1.62
C TYR A 9 15.07 -6.92 -0.91
N ARG A 10 15.50 -7.41 0.23
CA ARG A 10 16.61 -6.83 0.97
C ARG A 10 17.43 -7.96 1.58
N LYS A 11 18.72 -8.00 1.22
CA LYS A 11 19.64 -9.04 1.73
C LYS A 11 19.08 -10.44 1.52
N GLY A 12 18.53 -10.66 0.33
CA GLY A 12 18.01 -11.98 -0.03
C GLY A 12 16.66 -12.33 0.57
N LYS A 13 16.06 -11.44 1.35
CA LYS A 13 14.77 -11.71 1.97
C LYS A 13 13.69 -10.84 1.31
N LYS A 14 12.53 -11.44 1.09
CA LYS A 14 11.41 -10.79 0.45
C LYS A 14 10.51 -10.11 1.49
N TYR A 15 10.16 -8.87 1.23
CA TYR A 15 9.29 -8.09 2.11
C TYR A 15 8.07 -7.61 1.36
N ASN A 16 6.93 -7.68 2.01
CA ASN A 16 5.69 -7.08 1.51
C ASN A 16 5.72 -5.60 1.86
N VAL A 17 5.42 -4.74 0.88
CA VAL A 17 5.51 -3.31 1.07
C VAL A 17 4.15 -2.65 1.02
N PHE A 18 3.37 -2.95 -0.02
CA PHE A 18 2.11 -2.24 -0.25
C PHE A 18 1.12 -3.15 -0.94
N ASP A 19 -0.14 -3.05 -0.50
CA ASP A 19 -1.24 -3.68 -1.20
C ASP A 19 -2.50 -2.85 -1.00
N ALA A 20 -3.46 -3.03 -1.88
CA ALA A 20 -4.77 -2.39 -1.77
C ALA A 20 -5.82 -3.37 -2.25
N LYS A 21 -6.94 -3.40 -1.56
CA LYS A 21 -8.02 -4.31 -1.88
C LYS A 21 -9.35 -3.60 -1.87
N HIS A 22 -10.17 -3.93 -2.84
CA HIS A 22 -11.54 -3.44 -2.92
C HIS A 22 -12.44 -4.38 -2.12
N HIS A 23 -13.30 -3.80 -1.30
CA HIS A 23 -14.30 -4.55 -0.55
C HIS A 23 -15.67 -4.34 -1.18
N PRO A 24 -16.55 -5.35 -1.17
CA PRO A 24 -17.85 -5.25 -1.84
C PRO A 24 -18.75 -4.11 -1.38
N ASP A 25 -18.54 -3.57 -0.19
CA ASP A 25 -19.35 -2.47 0.33
C ASP A 25 -18.75 -1.09 0.00
N ASN A 26 -17.96 -1.01 -1.07
CA ASN A 26 -17.34 0.24 -1.55
C ASN A 26 -16.29 0.82 -0.62
N ARG A 27 -15.69 -0.03 0.21
CA ARG A 27 -14.52 0.38 0.99
C ARG A 27 -13.26 -0.16 0.36
N VAL A 28 -12.16 0.50 0.64
CA VAL A 28 -10.84 0.09 0.18
C VAL A 28 -9.95 -0.13 1.38
N MET A 29 -9.27 -1.27 1.42
CA MET A 29 -8.28 -1.52 2.45
C MET A 29 -6.89 -1.30 1.87
N ILE A 30 -6.12 -0.43 2.52
CA ILE A 30 -4.72 -0.22 2.17
C ILE A 30 -3.87 -0.90 3.23
N SER A 31 -2.94 -1.72 2.77
CA SER A 31 -2.06 -2.48 3.64
C SER A 31 -0.62 -2.05 3.41
N LEU A 32 0.07 -1.78 4.49
CA LEU A 32 1.50 -1.44 4.47
C LEU A 32 2.24 -2.53 5.21
N GLY A 33 3.26 -3.06 4.57
CA GLY A 33 4.11 -4.06 5.19
C GLY A 33 5.32 -3.41 5.84
N ASP A 34 6.00 -4.17 6.65
CA ASP A 34 7.17 -3.70 7.36
C ASP A 34 8.44 -4.02 6.56
N TYR A 35 9.01 -3.00 5.97
CA TYR A 35 10.27 -3.13 5.23
C TYR A 35 11.47 -2.73 6.09
N SER A 36 11.31 -2.80 7.41
CA SER A 36 12.37 -2.45 8.34
C SER A 36 13.28 -3.65 8.62
N PRO A 37 14.60 -3.45 8.66
CA PRO A 37 15.50 -4.53 9.05
C PRO A 37 15.44 -4.85 10.54
N PHE A 38 14.79 -4.02 11.32
CA PHE A 38 14.80 -4.13 12.79
C PHE A 38 13.58 -4.80 13.36
N SER A 39 12.48 -4.79 12.66
CA SER A 39 11.26 -5.38 13.18
C SER A 39 10.87 -6.58 12.32
N GLY A 40 10.01 -7.39 12.84
CA GLY A 40 9.63 -8.62 12.19
C GLY A 40 8.56 -8.39 11.13
N ASN A 41 7.46 -9.09 11.27
CA ASN A 41 6.42 -9.12 10.26
C ASN A 41 5.25 -8.20 10.64
N MET A 42 5.53 -6.93 10.83
CA MET A 42 4.48 -5.98 11.11
C MET A 42 3.70 -5.65 9.85
N GLU A 43 2.43 -5.41 10.05
CA GLU A 43 1.54 -5.11 8.94
C GLU A 43 0.49 -4.13 9.44
N LEU A 44 0.27 -3.08 8.67
CA LEU A 44 -0.75 -2.08 8.99
C LEU A 44 -1.84 -2.14 7.95
N ASN A 45 -3.08 -2.31 8.40
CA ASN A 45 -4.24 -2.35 7.51
C ASN A 45 -5.19 -1.23 7.90
N VAL A 46 -5.55 -0.40 6.93
CA VAL A 46 -6.44 0.73 7.17
C VAL A 46 -7.56 0.70 6.16
N TRP A 47 -8.77 0.88 6.64
CA TRP A 47 -9.95 0.91 5.78
C TRP A 47 -10.32 2.35 5.46
N PHE A 48 -10.66 2.58 4.20
CA PHE A 48 -11.10 3.89 3.73
C PHE A 48 -12.43 3.74 3.01
N ASP A 49 -13.31 4.71 3.17
CA ASP A 49 -14.53 4.75 2.38
C ASP A 49 -14.22 5.32 1.00
N LYS A 50 -15.26 5.40 0.16
CA LYS A 50 -15.09 5.86 -1.21
C LYS A 50 -14.56 7.28 -1.28
N ASP A 51 -15.08 8.17 -0.43
CA ASP A 51 -14.69 9.58 -0.47
C ASP A 51 -13.25 9.77 -0.04
N ASP A 52 -12.84 9.05 1.01
CA ASP A 52 -11.44 9.08 1.44
C ASP A 52 -10.51 8.55 0.36
N PHE A 53 -10.93 7.48 -0.30
CA PHE A 53 -10.11 6.93 -1.37
C PHE A 53 -9.97 7.89 -2.53
N GLU A 54 -11.02 8.60 -2.89
CA GLU A 54 -10.96 9.62 -3.94
C GLU A 54 -9.98 10.72 -3.58
N THR A 55 -9.98 11.14 -2.33
CA THR A 55 -9.03 12.14 -1.84
C THR A 55 -7.59 11.64 -1.99
N ILE A 56 -7.35 10.39 -1.59
CA ILE A 56 -6.03 9.78 -1.72
C ILE A 56 -5.62 9.69 -3.18
N TYR A 57 -6.53 9.25 -4.04
CA TYR A 57 -6.26 9.11 -5.46
C TYR A 57 -5.87 10.44 -6.10
N ASN A 58 -6.60 11.50 -5.78
CA ASN A 58 -6.33 12.81 -6.32
C ASN A 58 -4.96 13.32 -5.88
N LYS A 59 -4.60 13.09 -4.62
CA LYS A 59 -3.30 13.50 -4.12
C LYS A 59 -2.17 12.73 -4.79
N MET A 60 -2.36 11.43 -4.96
CA MET A 60 -1.35 10.59 -5.61
C MET A 60 -1.17 10.98 -7.08
N THR A 61 -2.27 11.32 -7.75
CA THR A 61 -2.20 11.78 -9.13
C THR A 61 -1.40 13.08 -9.24
N ASN A 62 -1.63 14.00 -8.31
CA ASN A 62 -0.88 15.27 -8.28
C ASN A 62 0.61 15.01 -8.07
N ILE A 63 0.95 14.12 -7.15
CA ILE A 63 2.34 13.77 -6.88
C ILE A 63 2.97 13.15 -8.14
N ARG A 64 2.25 12.25 -8.78
CA ARG A 64 2.75 11.62 -9.99
C ARG A 64 3.07 12.66 -11.06
N ASN A 65 2.21 13.67 -11.20
CA ASN A 65 2.43 14.72 -12.19
C ASN A 65 3.61 15.63 -11.85
N GLN A 66 4.01 15.67 -10.58
CA GLN A 66 5.17 16.44 -10.14
C GLN A 66 6.48 15.68 -10.27
N ILE A 67 6.41 14.36 -10.34
CA ILE A 67 7.62 13.55 -10.46
C ILE A 67 8.19 13.74 -11.85
N LYS A 68 9.46 14.14 -11.90
CA LYS A 68 10.17 14.32 -13.14
C LYS A 68 11.15 13.18 -13.33
N ARG A 69 11.35 12.81 -14.58
CA ARG A 69 12.30 11.76 -14.92
C ARG A 69 13.70 12.29 -15.08
#